data_6ed08556619e949d7717cb5d6ce794ca
#
_entry.id   6ed08556619e949d7717cb5d6ce794ca
#
_cell.length_a   1.000
_cell.length_b   1.000
_cell.length_c   1.000
_cell.angle_alpha   90.00
_cell.angle_beta   90.00
_cell.angle_gamma   90.00
#
_symmetry.space_group_name_H-M   'P 1'
#
loop_
_entity.id
_entity.type
_entity.pdbx_description
1 polymer ?
#
loop_
_entity_poly.entity_id
_entity_poly.type
_entity_poly.pdbx_seq_one_letter_code
_entity_poly.pdbx_strand_id
1 'polypeptide(L)'
;KEEIIEGTEILLERGWTAEKVLSDALVDGMTIVGIDFRDGILFVPEVLLAANAMKGGMAILKPLLAETGAKPVGTMVIGTVKGDIHDIGKNLVSMMMEGAGFEVFDIGINNTVEEYLAALERHEPDILGMSALLTTTMPYMKVVVDALKEKNLRDKYIVLVGGAPLNEEFGEAVGADAYCRDAAEAATTAVRLVTERRKLEAAV
;
A
#
# COMPACT_ATOMS: atom_id res chain seq x y z
N LYS A 1 13.35 -15.92 6.68
CA LYS A 1 13.22 -14.75 7.59
C LYS A 1 14.53 -14.51 8.32
N GLU A 2 15.11 -15.54 8.95
CA GLU A 2 16.39 -15.44 9.68
C GLU A 2 17.51 -14.94 8.75
N GLU A 3 17.60 -15.44 7.52
CA GLU A 3 18.58 -15.01 6.52
C GLU A 3 18.46 -13.53 6.14
N ILE A 4 17.25 -12.98 6.09
CA ILE A 4 17.04 -11.54 5.82
C ILE A 4 17.44 -10.70 7.04
N ILE A 5 17.17 -11.16 8.24
CA ILE A 5 17.62 -10.50 9.47
C ILE A 5 19.16 -10.44 9.49
N GLU A 6 19.82 -11.59 9.34
CA GLU A 6 21.28 -11.69 9.29
C GLU A 6 21.88 -10.84 8.14
N GLY A 7 21.29 -10.92 6.93
CA GLY A 7 21.72 -10.10 5.80
C GLY A 7 21.61 -8.60 6.05
N THR A 8 20.54 -8.16 6.71
CA THR A 8 20.34 -6.76 7.12
C THR A 8 21.42 -6.31 8.10
N GLU A 9 21.71 -7.10 9.13
CA GLU A 9 22.76 -6.82 10.10
C GLU A 9 24.15 -6.75 9.43
N ILE A 10 24.48 -7.70 8.57
CA ILE A 10 25.75 -7.72 7.81
C ILE A 10 25.91 -6.47 6.94
N LEU A 11 24.85 -6.01 6.27
CA LEU A 11 24.94 -4.80 5.44
C LEU A 11 25.18 -3.55 6.29
N LEU A 12 24.51 -3.42 7.42
CA LEU A 12 24.71 -2.33 8.37
C LEU A 12 26.14 -2.36 8.94
N GLU A 13 26.68 -3.52 9.32
CA GLU A 13 28.07 -3.67 9.78
C GLU A 13 29.10 -3.31 8.70
N ARG A 14 28.76 -3.50 7.43
CA ARG A 14 29.58 -3.08 6.28
C ARG A 14 29.48 -1.58 5.97
N GLY A 15 28.75 -0.82 6.78
CA GLY A 15 28.62 0.63 6.67
C GLY A 15 27.55 1.11 5.70
N TRP A 16 26.60 0.26 5.31
CA TRP A 16 25.43 0.73 4.57
C TRP A 16 24.51 1.51 5.53
N THR A 17 23.94 2.60 5.04
CA THR A 17 22.91 3.33 5.81
C THR A 17 21.61 2.53 5.86
N ALA A 18 20.78 2.78 6.85
CA ALA A 18 19.47 2.11 6.98
C ALA A 18 18.58 2.36 5.75
N GLU A 19 18.61 3.59 5.19
CA GLU A 19 17.90 3.94 3.97
C GLU A 19 18.39 3.12 2.77
N LYS A 20 19.71 2.95 2.63
CA LYS A 20 20.28 2.17 1.54
C LYS A 20 19.96 0.69 1.66
N VAL A 21 19.97 0.12 2.86
CA VAL A 21 19.55 -1.28 3.09
C VAL A 21 18.06 -1.43 2.76
N LEU A 22 17.24 -0.45 3.16
CA LEU A 22 15.82 -0.46 2.83
C LEU A 22 15.59 -0.43 1.33
N SER A 23 16.17 0.55 0.60
CA SER A 23 15.92 0.74 -0.84
C SER A 23 16.53 -0.38 -1.68
N ASP A 24 17.84 -0.55 -1.57
CA ASP A 24 18.64 -1.33 -2.53
C ASP A 24 18.71 -2.84 -2.18
N ALA A 25 18.14 -3.25 -1.03
CA ALA A 25 18.08 -4.65 -0.66
C ALA A 25 16.64 -5.10 -0.41
N LEU A 26 15.92 -4.52 0.55
CA LEU A 26 14.60 -5.02 0.94
C LEU A 26 13.51 -4.66 -0.09
N VAL A 27 13.44 -3.39 -0.52
CA VAL A 27 12.43 -2.91 -1.51
C VAL A 27 12.72 -3.51 -2.88
N ASP A 28 13.98 -3.54 -3.33
CA ASP A 28 14.36 -4.16 -4.59
C ASP A 28 14.03 -5.66 -4.60
N GLY A 29 14.29 -6.37 -3.49
CA GLY A 29 13.91 -7.76 -3.33
C GLY A 29 12.42 -7.98 -3.44
N MET A 30 11.60 -7.16 -2.78
CA MET A 30 10.14 -7.23 -2.88
C MET A 30 9.61 -6.82 -4.26
N THR A 31 10.30 -5.95 -4.97
CA THR A 31 9.98 -5.60 -6.36
C THR A 31 10.11 -6.83 -7.27
N ILE A 32 11.17 -7.62 -7.11
CA ILE A 32 11.35 -8.89 -7.84
C ILE A 32 10.21 -9.87 -7.49
N VAL A 33 9.90 -10.04 -6.21
CA VAL A 33 8.77 -10.86 -5.75
C VAL A 33 7.46 -10.42 -6.39
N GLY A 34 7.21 -9.12 -6.50
CA GLY A 34 6.03 -8.55 -7.15
C GLY A 34 5.96 -8.86 -8.65
N ILE A 35 7.08 -8.79 -9.35
CA ILE A 35 7.18 -9.13 -10.77
C ILE A 35 6.90 -10.63 -10.96
N ASP A 36 7.53 -11.50 -10.19
CA ASP A 36 7.36 -12.94 -10.27
C ASP A 36 5.93 -13.38 -9.90
N PHE A 37 5.30 -12.71 -8.94
CA PHE A 37 3.89 -12.92 -8.61
C PHE A 37 2.97 -12.52 -9.77
N ARG A 38 3.17 -11.35 -10.36
CA ARG A 38 2.41 -10.87 -11.52
C ARG A 38 2.55 -11.82 -12.71
N ASP A 39 3.75 -12.35 -12.95
CA ASP A 39 4.06 -13.22 -14.07
C ASP A 39 3.67 -14.70 -13.79
N GLY A 40 3.08 -14.99 -12.62
CA GLY A 40 2.60 -16.33 -12.24
C GLY A 40 3.71 -17.31 -11.89
N ILE A 41 4.92 -16.84 -11.62
CA ILE A 41 6.07 -17.65 -11.15
C ILE A 41 5.93 -17.95 -9.66
N LEU A 42 5.54 -16.91 -8.86
CA LEU A 42 5.23 -17.04 -7.45
C LEU A 42 3.73 -16.98 -7.21
N PHE A 43 3.28 -17.63 -6.14
CA PHE A 43 1.91 -17.63 -5.69
C PHE A 43 1.78 -16.96 -4.31
N VAL A 44 0.54 -16.78 -3.83
CA VAL A 44 0.27 -16.08 -2.56
C VAL A 44 1.11 -16.61 -1.38
N PRO A 45 1.30 -17.94 -1.17
CA PRO A 45 2.12 -18.42 -0.05
C PRO A 45 3.57 -17.93 -0.09
N GLU A 46 4.21 -17.91 -1.27
CA GLU A 46 5.59 -17.45 -1.43
C GLU A 46 5.70 -15.94 -1.19
N VAL A 47 4.72 -15.16 -1.68
CA VAL A 47 4.67 -13.71 -1.43
C VAL A 47 4.52 -13.42 0.06
N LEU A 48 3.66 -14.17 0.78
CA LEU A 48 3.50 -14.03 2.23
C LEU A 48 4.80 -14.36 2.99
N LEU A 49 5.53 -15.38 2.55
CA LEU A 49 6.84 -15.73 3.13
C LEU A 49 7.87 -14.62 2.91
N ALA A 50 7.93 -14.05 1.70
CA ALA A 50 8.82 -12.94 1.36
C ALA A 50 8.49 -11.69 2.19
N ALA A 51 7.21 -11.30 2.26
CA ALA A 51 6.76 -10.16 3.07
C ALA A 51 7.06 -10.35 4.57
N ASN A 52 6.85 -11.56 5.11
CA ASN A 52 7.21 -11.86 6.50
C ASN A 52 8.73 -11.83 6.73
N ALA A 53 9.52 -12.23 5.74
CA ALA A 53 10.98 -12.12 5.82
C ALA A 53 11.41 -10.64 5.84
N MET A 54 10.85 -9.82 4.95
CA MET A 54 11.09 -8.37 4.91
C MET A 54 10.72 -7.69 6.23
N LYS A 55 9.58 -8.05 6.85
CA LYS A 55 9.21 -7.52 8.18
C LYS A 55 10.29 -7.79 9.24
N GLY A 56 11.03 -8.88 9.12
CA GLY A 56 12.19 -9.17 10.00
C GLY A 56 13.30 -8.15 9.82
N GLY A 57 13.71 -7.85 8.59
CA GLY A 57 14.73 -6.80 8.30
C GLY A 57 14.23 -5.41 8.69
N MET A 58 12.97 -5.07 8.38
CA MET A 58 12.36 -3.79 8.77
C MET A 58 12.32 -3.56 10.29
N ALA A 59 12.18 -4.61 11.10
CA ALA A 59 12.22 -4.47 12.56
C ALA A 59 13.57 -3.93 13.06
N ILE A 60 14.66 -4.23 12.35
CA ILE A 60 16.01 -3.71 12.63
C ILE A 60 16.14 -2.27 12.11
N LEU A 61 15.63 -1.99 10.91
CA LEU A 61 15.82 -0.69 10.26
C LEU A 61 14.94 0.41 10.84
N LYS A 62 13.71 0.11 11.28
CA LYS A 62 12.74 1.12 11.77
C LYS A 62 13.32 2.07 12.81
N PRO A 63 13.96 1.62 13.91
CA PRO A 63 14.55 2.54 14.89
C PRO A 63 15.66 3.41 14.29
N LEU A 64 16.51 2.86 13.42
CA LEU A 64 17.60 3.58 12.77
C LEU A 64 17.07 4.65 11.79
N LEU A 65 16.04 4.31 11.03
CA LEU A 65 15.38 5.26 10.12
C LEU A 65 14.70 6.39 10.90
N ALA A 66 14.10 6.09 12.04
CA ALA A 66 13.50 7.12 12.92
C ALA A 66 14.55 8.11 13.45
N GLU A 67 15.75 7.64 13.81
CA GLU A 67 16.85 8.48 14.26
C GLU A 67 17.37 9.42 13.16
N THR A 68 17.38 8.99 11.91
CA THR A 68 17.80 9.82 10.76
C THR A 68 16.71 10.75 10.24
N GLY A 69 15.48 10.62 10.73
CA GLY A 69 14.32 11.35 10.22
C GLY A 69 13.89 10.92 8.81
N ALA A 70 14.32 9.75 8.36
CA ALA A 70 13.92 9.18 7.08
C ALA A 70 12.41 8.97 7.01
N LYS A 71 11.81 9.45 5.93
CA LYS A 71 10.36 9.30 5.71
C LYS A 71 10.09 8.06 4.86
N PRO A 72 8.94 7.39 5.06
CA PRO A 72 8.50 6.33 4.17
C PRO A 72 8.31 6.87 2.73
N VAL A 73 8.27 5.96 1.76
CA VAL A 73 7.94 6.28 0.36
C VAL A 73 6.60 7.01 0.27
N GLY A 74 5.67 6.66 1.12
CA GLY A 74 4.37 7.28 1.28
C GLY A 74 3.61 6.63 2.42
N THR A 75 2.41 7.11 2.67
CA THR A 75 1.49 6.56 3.69
C THR A 75 0.18 6.16 3.04
N MET A 76 -0.42 5.05 3.51
CA MET A 76 -1.67 4.52 2.99
C MET A 76 -2.63 4.14 4.11
N VAL A 77 -3.88 4.58 4.01
CA VAL A 77 -5.01 3.98 4.72
C VAL A 77 -5.68 2.99 3.77
N ILE A 78 -5.93 1.76 4.21
CA ILE A 78 -6.61 0.74 3.42
C ILE A 78 -7.69 0.05 4.23
N GLY A 79 -8.84 -0.24 3.60
CA GLY A 79 -9.93 -0.96 4.23
C GLY A 79 -10.81 -1.71 3.22
N THR A 80 -11.58 -2.69 3.72
CA THR A 80 -12.65 -3.32 2.96
C THR A 80 -13.94 -2.56 3.22
N VAL A 81 -14.68 -2.28 2.16
CA VAL A 81 -15.89 -1.44 2.21
C VAL A 81 -17.01 -2.07 3.03
N LYS A 82 -17.98 -1.25 3.45
CA LYS A 82 -19.15 -1.67 4.23
C LYS A 82 -19.91 -2.81 3.56
N GLY A 83 -20.30 -3.78 4.38
CA GLY A 83 -21.03 -4.98 3.95
C GLY A 83 -20.13 -6.09 3.40
N ASP A 84 -18.83 -5.84 3.29
CA ASP A 84 -17.84 -6.82 2.80
C ASP A 84 -16.89 -7.23 3.92
N ILE A 85 -16.64 -8.54 4.05
CA ILE A 85 -15.78 -9.12 5.10
C ILE A 85 -14.51 -9.80 4.52
N HIS A 86 -14.30 -9.68 3.22
CA HIS A 86 -13.15 -10.30 2.56
C HIS A 86 -11.92 -9.44 2.76
N ASP A 87 -10.85 -10.04 3.27
CA ASP A 87 -9.61 -9.34 3.63
C ASP A 87 -8.33 -9.92 3.02
N ILE A 88 -8.36 -11.14 2.46
CA ILE A 88 -7.16 -11.82 1.95
C ILE A 88 -6.44 -10.95 0.90
N GLY A 89 -7.17 -10.46 -0.10
CA GLY A 89 -6.61 -9.59 -1.15
C GLY A 89 -6.11 -8.27 -0.58
N LYS A 90 -6.89 -7.64 0.31
CA LYS A 90 -6.52 -6.40 1.00
C LYS A 90 -5.23 -6.57 1.83
N ASN A 91 -5.13 -7.66 2.57
CA ASN A 91 -3.95 -7.97 3.38
C ASN A 91 -2.71 -8.18 2.50
N LEU A 92 -2.88 -8.83 1.33
CA LEU A 92 -1.79 -8.98 0.36
C LEU A 92 -1.34 -7.63 -0.20
N VAL A 93 -2.29 -6.73 -0.54
CA VAL A 93 -1.98 -5.35 -0.94
C VAL A 93 -1.20 -4.63 0.17
N SER A 94 -1.67 -4.70 1.43
CA SER A 94 -0.99 -4.08 2.57
C SER A 94 0.47 -4.56 2.69
N MET A 95 0.70 -5.87 2.55
CA MET A 95 2.06 -6.44 2.63
C MET A 95 2.95 -6.00 1.46
N MET A 96 2.41 -5.94 0.24
CA MET A 96 3.15 -5.46 -0.93
C MET A 96 3.47 -3.97 -0.84
N MET A 97 2.55 -3.17 -0.31
CA MET A 97 2.76 -1.74 -0.04
C MET A 97 3.84 -1.52 1.03
N GLU A 98 3.80 -2.26 2.15
CA GLU A 98 4.88 -2.27 3.15
C GLU A 98 6.21 -2.67 2.50
N GLY A 99 6.18 -3.68 1.61
CA GLY A 99 7.32 -4.14 0.82
C GLY A 99 7.86 -3.09 -0.15
N ALA A 100 7.03 -2.18 -0.62
CA ALA A 100 7.43 -1.05 -1.46
C ALA A 100 7.85 0.20 -0.63
N GLY A 101 7.99 0.08 0.70
CA GLY A 101 8.46 1.15 1.59
C GLY A 101 7.38 2.11 2.08
N PHE A 102 6.09 1.76 1.92
CA PHE A 102 4.98 2.54 2.48
C PHE A 102 4.73 2.22 3.95
N GLU A 103 4.24 3.21 4.69
CA GLU A 103 3.58 2.98 5.97
C GLU A 103 2.09 2.76 5.72
N VAL A 104 1.56 1.61 6.20
CA VAL A 104 0.18 1.18 5.91
C VAL A 104 -0.63 1.12 7.19
N PHE A 105 -1.77 1.79 7.18
CA PHE A 105 -2.79 1.79 8.22
C PHE A 105 -4.01 1.00 7.75
N ASP A 106 -4.05 -0.28 8.10
CA ASP A 106 -5.16 -1.16 7.78
C ASP A 106 -6.30 -0.95 8.77
N ILE A 107 -7.44 -0.45 8.30
CA ILE A 107 -8.64 -0.21 9.11
C ILE A 107 -9.61 -1.41 9.14
N GLY A 108 -9.19 -2.55 8.61
CA GLY A 108 -9.95 -3.80 8.67
C GLY A 108 -11.03 -3.94 7.60
N ILE A 109 -12.14 -4.54 7.98
CA ILE A 109 -13.23 -4.93 7.09
C ILE A 109 -14.53 -4.21 7.46
N ASN A 110 -15.51 -4.21 6.52
CA ASN A 110 -16.85 -3.67 6.73
C ASN A 110 -16.88 -2.19 7.18
N ASN A 111 -15.99 -1.37 6.60
CA ASN A 111 -15.82 0.02 7.01
C ASN A 111 -16.89 0.94 6.40
N THR A 112 -17.47 1.78 7.23
CA THR A 112 -18.39 2.84 6.84
C THR A 112 -17.63 4.08 6.31
N VAL A 113 -18.36 5.03 5.71
CA VAL A 113 -17.80 6.34 5.30
C VAL A 113 -17.15 7.05 6.49
N GLU A 114 -17.79 7.03 7.64
CA GLU A 114 -17.33 7.70 8.86
C GLU A 114 -15.99 7.12 9.33
N GLU A 115 -15.83 5.79 9.26
CA GLU A 115 -14.59 5.10 9.64
C GLU A 115 -13.46 5.43 8.66
N TYR A 116 -13.72 5.47 7.36
CA TYR A 116 -12.75 5.95 6.38
C TYR A 116 -12.35 7.41 6.65
N LEU A 117 -13.31 8.31 6.83
CA LEU A 117 -13.03 9.73 7.08
C LEU A 117 -12.24 9.92 8.38
N ALA A 118 -12.61 9.22 9.45
CA ALA A 118 -11.88 9.29 10.72
C ALA A 118 -10.42 8.77 10.59
N ALA A 119 -10.21 7.71 9.81
CA ALA A 119 -8.86 7.21 9.55
C ALA A 119 -8.03 8.18 8.69
N LEU A 120 -8.64 8.79 7.67
CA LEU A 120 -7.99 9.80 6.84
C LEU A 120 -7.62 11.06 7.64
N GLU A 121 -8.49 11.51 8.54
CA GLU A 121 -8.20 12.65 9.43
C GLU A 121 -7.08 12.31 10.43
N ARG A 122 -7.09 11.10 10.98
CA ARG A 122 -6.13 10.66 11.99
C ARG A 122 -4.73 10.46 11.43
N HIS A 123 -4.61 9.89 10.25
CA HIS A 123 -3.33 9.45 9.69
C HIS A 123 -2.80 10.37 8.59
N GLU A 124 -3.63 11.24 8.03
CA GLU A 124 -3.32 12.16 6.91
C GLU A 124 -2.49 11.46 5.80
N PRO A 125 -2.98 10.31 5.24
CA PRO A 125 -2.19 9.52 4.32
C PRO A 125 -2.09 10.17 2.94
N ASP A 126 -1.10 9.73 2.15
CA ASP A 126 -1.02 10.04 0.72
C ASP A 126 -2.12 9.30 -0.08
N ILE A 127 -2.44 8.06 0.35
CA ILE A 127 -3.28 7.13 -0.40
C ILE A 127 -4.45 6.62 0.45
N LEU A 128 -5.64 6.59 -0.16
CA LEU A 128 -6.79 5.82 0.29
C LEU A 128 -6.94 4.58 -0.58
N GLY A 129 -6.82 3.39 0.00
CA GLY A 129 -7.10 2.11 -0.65
C GLY A 129 -8.45 1.54 -0.23
N MET A 130 -9.24 1.09 -1.19
CA MET A 130 -10.52 0.45 -0.94
C MET A 130 -10.60 -0.91 -1.62
N SER A 131 -11.06 -1.93 -0.88
CA SER A 131 -11.23 -3.30 -1.36
C SER A 131 -12.69 -3.74 -1.27
N ALA A 132 -13.15 -4.47 -2.30
CA ALA A 132 -14.44 -5.17 -2.30
C ALA A 132 -14.35 -6.45 -3.12
N LEU A 133 -15.00 -7.54 -2.65
CA LEU A 133 -15.02 -8.81 -3.36
C LEU A 133 -16.40 -9.14 -3.94
N LEU A 134 -17.46 -8.45 -3.53
CA LEU A 134 -18.82 -8.72 -3.98
C LEU A 134 -19.33 -7.61 -4.89
N THR A 135 -20.03 -7.98 -5.97
CA THR A 135 -20.68 -7.02 -6.86
C THR A 135 -21.74 -6.17 -6.14
N THR A 136 -22.27 -6.67 -5.02
CA THR A 136 -23.24 -5.96 -4.17
C THR A 136 -22.59 -4.95 -3.24
N THR A 137 -21.30 -5.08 -2.92
CA THR A 137 -20.57 -4.20 -1.99
C THR A 137 -19.68 -3.18 -2.71
N MET A 138 -19.18 -3.51 -3.93
CA MET A 138 -18.32 -2.59 -4.70
C MET A 138 -18.93 -1.19 -4.92
N PRO A 139 -20.28 -0.99 -5.09
CA PRO A 139 -20.83 0.36 -5.25
C PRO A 139 -20.62 1.28 -4.04
N TYR A 140 -20.30 0.72 -2.87
CA TYR A 140 -20.02 1.52 -1.68
C TYR A 140 -18.73 2.35 -1.81
N MET A 141 -17.80 1.96 -2.68
CA MET A 141 -16.62 2.77 -3.01
C MET A 141 -17.01 4.15 -3.53
N LYS A 142 -18.06 4.20 -4.38
CA LYS A 142 -18.59 5.48 -4.88
C LYS A 142 -19.15 6.34 -3.74
N VAL A 143 -19.82 5.73 -2.77
CA VAL A 143 -20.36 6.46 -1.60
C VAL A 143 -19.23 7.11 -0.80
N VAL A 144 -18.11 6.41 -0.61
CA VAL A 144 -16.92 6.97 0.06
C VAL A 144 -16.32 8.13 -0.75
N VAL A 145 -16.12 7.93 -2.06
CA VAL A 145 -15.56 8.98 -2.94
C VAL A 145 -16.46 10.21 -3.00
N ASP A 146 -17.79 10.03 -3.08
CA ASP A 146 -18.75 11.14 -3.10
C ASP A 146 -18.70 11.90 -1.76
N ALA A 147 -18.58 11.23 -0.63
CA ALA A 147 -18.40 11.87 0.67
C ALA A 147 -17.10 12.70 0.76
N LEU A 148 -16.01 12.22 0.13
CA LEU A 148 -14.77 12.99 0.01
C LEU A 148 -14.98 14.26 -0.83
N LYS A 149 -15.73 14.16 -1.94
CA LYS A 149 -16.06 15.33 -2.79
C LYS A 149 -16.91 16.35 -2.04
N GLU A 150 -17.95 15.92 -1.34
CA GLU A 150 -18.82 16.78 -0.54
C GLU A 150 -18.05 17.57 0.54
N LYS A 151 -16.98 16.97 1.07
CA LYS A 151 -16.11 17.60 2.05
C LYS A 151 -14.92 18.36 1.45
N ASN A 152 -14.80 18.46 0.13
CA ASN A 152 -13.65 19.02 -0.60
C ASN A 152 -12.31 18.35 -0.22
N LEU A 153 -12.34 17.04 0.05
CA LEU A 153 -11.17 16.23 0.41
C LEU A 153 -10.70 15.30 -0.72
N ARG A 154 -11.46 15.16 -1.83
CA ARG A 154 -11.15 14.21 -2.88
C ARG A 154 -9.74 14.38 -3.46
N ASP A 155 -9.33 15.58 -3.71
CA ASP A 155 -8.03 15.91 -4.31
C ASP A 155 -6.86 15.85 -3.30
N LYS A 156 -7.18 15.74 -2.02
CA LYS A 156 -6.16 15.59 -0.96
C LYS A 156 -5.52 14.19 -0.99
N TYR A 157 -6.23 13.17 -1.46
CA TYR A 157 -5.82 11.78 -1.41
C TYR A 157 -5.76 11.15 -2.80
N ILE A 158 -4.76 10.31 -3.04
CA ILE A 158 -4.76 9.37 -4.16
C ILE A 158 -5.69 8.21 -3.79
N VAL A 159 -6.70 7.93 -4.61
CA VAL A 159 -7.69 6.89 -4.35
C VAL A 159 -7.41 5.69 -5.23
N LEU A 160 -7.06 4.55 -4.62
CA LEU A 160 -6.86 3.27 -5.29
C LEU A 160 -8.00 2.32 -4.95
N VAL A 161 -8.51 1.62 -5.95
CA VAL A 161 -9.57 0.61 -5.77
C VAL A 161 -9.12 -0.73 -6.34
N GLY A 162 -9.52 -1.81 -5.66
CA GLY A 162 -9.20 -3.18 -6.09
C GLY A 162 -10.20 -4.21 -5.56
N GLY A 163 -10.15 -5.38 -6.17
CA GLY A 163 -10.99 -6.52 -5.83
C GLY A 163 -11.45 -7.27 -7.09
N ALA A 164 -11.70 -8.57 -6.95
CA ALA A 164 -11.95 -9.46 -8.09
C ALA A 164 -13.11 -9.06 -9.02
N PRO A 165 -14.23 -8.45 -8.55
CA PRO A 165 -15.31 -8.05 -9.45
C PRO A 165 -15.08 -6.68 -10.13
N LEU A 166 -14.04 -5.94 -9.75
CA LEU A 166 -13.75 -4.61 -10.28
C LEU A 166 -13.01 -4.68 -11.62
N ASN A 167 -13.09 -3.59 -12.36
CA ASN A 167 -12.34 -3.34 -13.58
C ASN A 167 -12.01 -1.85 -13.72
N GLU A 168 -11.25 -1.49 -14.75
CA GLU A 168 -10.85 -0.11 -15.05
C GLU A 168 -12.05 0.83 -15.17
N GLU A 169 -13.06 0.42 -15.97
CA GLU A 169 -14.28 1.22 -16.20
C GLU A 169 -15.01 1.55 -14.88
N PHE A 170 -15.09 0.58 -13.97
CA PHE A 170 -15.66 0.82 -12.65
C PHE A 170 -14.80 1.76 -11.81
N GLY A 171 -13.48 1.60 -11.82
CA GLY A 171 -12.55 2.50 -11.14
C GLY A 171 -12.73 3.96 -11.57
N GLU A 172 -12.81 4.20 -12.87
CA GLU A 172 -13.10 5.53 -13.44
C GLU A 172 -14.47 6.04 -13.03
N ALA A 173 -15.51 5.21 -13.13
CA ALA A 173 -16.89 5.58 -12.81
C ALA A 173 -17.10 5.98 -11.34
N VAL A 174 -16.36 5.40 -10.40
CA VAL A 174 -16.41 5.79 -8.99
C VAL A 174 -15.55 7.03 -8.71
N GLY A 175 -14.67 7.41 -9.64
CA GLY A 175 -13.76 8.54 -9.51
C GLY A 175 -12.51 8.21 -8.71
N ALA A 176 -12.01 6.98 -8.79
CA ALA A 176 -10.68 6.60 -8.29
C ALA A 176 -9.58 7.13 -9.22
N ASP A 177 -8.36 7.23 -8.70
CA ASP A 177 -7.18 7.61 -9.49
C ASP A 177 -6.59 6.41 -10.23
N ALA A 178 -6.80 5.19 -9.69
CA ALA A 178 -6.52 3.95 -10.40
C ALA A 178 -7.31 2.76 -9.85
N TYR A 179 -7.63 1.84 -10.74
CA TYR A 179 -7.96 0.46 -10.43
C TYR A 179 -6.68 -0.37 -10.45
N CYS A 180 -6.52 -1.25 -9.48
CA CYS A 180 -5.39 -2.17 -9.39
C CYS A 180 -5.93 -3.60 -9.38
N ARG A 181 -5.59 -4.38 -10.41
CA ARG A 181 -6.10 -5.76 -10.57
C ARG A 181 -5.52 -6.74 -9.55
N ASP A 182 -4.30 -6.44 -9.07
CA ASP A 182 -3.59 -7.27 -8.10
C ASP A 182 -2.71 -6.44 -7.16
N ALA A 183 -2.10 -7.10 -6.18
CA ALA A 183 -1.31 -6.44 -5.15
C ALA A 183 0.03 -5.87 -5.67
N ALA A 184 0.63 -6.50 -6.67
CA ALA A 184 1.88 -6.01 -7.27
C ALA A 184 1.63 -4.75 -8.09
N GLU A 185 0.55 -4.72 -8.86
CA GLU A 185 0.11 -3.53 -9.59
C GLU A 185 -0.25 -2.39 -8.65
N ALA A 186 -0.91 -2.69 -7.51
CA ALA A 186 -1.23 -1.69 -6.50
C ALA A 186 0.05 -1.01 -5.96
N ALA A 187 1.07 -1.78 -5.60
CA ALA A 187 2.34 -1.24 -5.11
C ALA A 187 3.06 -0.40 -6.18
N THR A 188 3.17 -0.89 -7.41
CA THR A 188 3.84 -0.19 -8.52
C THR A 188 3.11 1.12 -8.85
N THR A 189 1.78 1.09 -8.93
CA THR A 189 0.95 2.26 -9.22
C THR A 189 1.04 3.30 -8.11
N ALA A 190 1.04 2.87 -6.84
CA ALA A 190 1.18 3.74 -5.68
C ALA A 190 2.52 4.50 -5.69
N VAL A 191 3.63 3.81 -5.91
CA VAL A 191 4.98 4.43 -6.01
C VAL A 191 5.00 5.48 -7.10
N ARG A 192 4.45 5.16 -8.28
CA ARG A 192 4.39 6.09 -9.41
C ARG A 192 3.58 7.34 -9.08
N LEU A 193 2.34 7.18 -8.61
CA LEU A 193 1.43 8.31 -8.35
C LEU A 193 1.92 9.22 -7.22
N VAL A 194 2.46 8.67 -6.13
CA VAL A 194 3.05 9.47 -5.05
C VAL A 194 4.28 10.23 -5.53
N THR A 195 5.12 9.61 -6.35
CA THR A 195 6.31 10.27 -6.92
C THR A 195 5.92 11.40 -7.87
N GLU A 196 4.93 11.19 -8.74
CA GLU A 196 4.42 12.20 -9.66
C GLU A 196 3.82 13.39 -8.90
N ARG A 197 3.01 13.13 -7.89
CA ARG A 197 2.40 14.16 -7.03
C ARG A 197 3.44 15.03 -6.33
N ARG A 198 4.45 14.42 -5.70
CA ARG A 198 5.52 15.16 -5.03
C ARG A 198 6.36 16.01 -5.99
N LYS A 199 6.56 15.56 -7.23
CA LYS A 199 7.24 16.37 -8.27
C LYS A 199 6.42 17.60 -8.64
N LEU A 200 5.10 17.48 -8.73
CA LEU A 200 4.20 18.59 -9.00
C LEU A 200 4.19 19.61 -7.85
N GLU A 201 4.12 19.13 -6.61
CA GLU A 201 4.16 19.98 -5.40
C GLU A 201 5.50 20.73 -5.25
N ALA A 202 6.62 20.10 -5.63
CA ALA A 202 7.95 20.72 -5.58
C ALA A 202 8.20 21.72 -6.71
N ALA A 203 7.35 21.75 -7.75
CA ALA A 203 7.47 22.64 -8.90
C ALA A 203 6.64 23.95 -8.74
N VAL A 204 5.84 24.06 -7.67
CA VAL A 204 5.00 25.22 -7.31
C VAL A 204 5.69 26.04 -6.23
#